data_b2c334658c7d8fed10d4336ba246c531
#
_entry.id   b2c334658c7d8fed10d4336ba246c531
#
_cell.length_a   1.000
_cell.length_b   1.000
_cell.length_c   1.000
_cell.angle_alpha   90.00
_cell.angle_beta   90.00
_cell.angle_gamma   90.00
#
_symmetry.space_group_name_H-M   'P 1'
#
loop_
_entity.id
_entity.type
_entity.pdbx_description
1 polymer ?
#
loop_
_entity_poly.entity_id
_entity_poly.type
_entity_poly.pdbx_seq_one_letter_code
_entity_poly.pdbx_strand_id
1 'polypeptide(L)'
;MALAAQGFAESRPAGRIDRRHGRRVFDRVGVIQIDSVNVVVRSQELPLLARLGRHPRSLLHSLTSGGDVFEYWAHEASHVPVSMHRLFRWRMEDARAGIGTWGGIARAAHDEEDYVAYVLDQVV
;
A
#
# COMPACT_ATOMS: atom_id res chain seq x y z
N MET A 1 -1.08 -25.04 -7.25
CA MET A 1 -1.88 -24.02 -7.94
C MET A 1 -1.82 -22.65 -7.25
N ALA A 2 -2.01 -22.52 -5.93
CA ALA A 2 -1.99 -21.23 -5.22
C ALA A 2 -0.69 -20.42 -5.40
N LEU A 3 0.48 -21.04 -5.27
CA LEU A 3 1.77 -20.36 -5.47
C LEU A 3 1.96 -19.84 -6.91
N ALA A 4 1.51 -20.62 -7.90
CA ALA A 4 1.58 -20.19 -9.30
C ALA A 4 0.70 -18.98 -9.56
N ALA A 5 -0.54 -18.94 -8.99
CA ALA A 5 -1.44 -17.79 -9.11
C ALA A 5 -0.84 -16.51 -8.51
N GLN A 6 0.00 -16.66 -7.49
CA GLN A 6 0.71 -15.53 -6.86
C GLN A 6 2.03 -15.14 -7.57
N GLY A 7 2.32 -15.70 -8.74
CA GLY A 7 3.49 -15.36 -9.54
C GLY A 7 4.78 -16.09 -9.20
N PHE A 8 4.76 -17.09 -8.31
CA PHE A 8 5.98 -17.84 -7.97
C PHE A 8 6.43 -18.83 -9.03
N ALA A 9 5.58 -19.20 -9.98
CA ALA A 9 5.94 -20.05 -11.12
C ALA A 9 6.50 -19.27 -12.31
N GLU A 10 6.47 -17.93 -12.27
CA GLU A 10 6.98 -17.08 -13.35
C GLU A 10 8.52 -16.97 -13.25
N SER A 11 9.18 -16.94 -14.41
CA SER A 11 10.60 -16.64 -14.45
C SER A 11 10.85 -15.20 -14.01
N ARG A 12 11.89 -15.00 -13.20
CA ARG A 12 12.30 -13.65 -12.82
C ARG A 12 12.67 -12.83 -14.06
N PRO A 13 12.29 -11.54 -14.11
CA PRO A 13 12.66 -10.69 -15.24
C PRO A 13 14.19 -10.63 -15.40
N ALA A 14 14.64 -10.69 -16.65
CA ALA A 14 16.02 -10.40 -17.00
C ALA A 14 16.21 -8.87 -17.19
N GLY A 15 17.38 -8.36 -16.79
CA GLY A 15 17.74 -6.96 -17.01
C GLY A 15 17.25 -6.01 -15.90
N ARG A 16 17.10 -4.73 -16.28
CA ARG A 16 16.76 -3.66 -15.32
C ARG A 16 15.30 -3.75 -14.90
N ILE A 17 15.08 -3.84 -13.59
CA ILE A 17 13.74 -3.80 -13.00
C ILE A 17 13.26 -2.34 -12.90
N ASP A 18 12.01 -2.12 -13.33
CA ASP A 18 11.34 -0.83 -13.33
C ASP A 18 9.91 -0.91 -12.74
N ARG A 19 9.17 0.23 -12.75
CA ARG A 19 7.80 0.34 -12.25
C ARG A 19 6.82 -0.66 -12.88
N ARG A 20 6.99 -1.01 -14.16
CA ARG A 20 6.11 -1.98 -14.84
C ARG A 20 6.21 -3.37 -14.20
N HIS A 21 7.40 -3.74 -13.76
CA HIS A 21 7.63 -4.99 -13.03
C HIS A 21 6.96 -4.96 -11.65
N GLY A 22 7.08 -3.83 -10.94
CA GLY A 22 6.39 -3.64 -9.65
C GLY A 22 4.87 -3.74 -9.78
N ARG A 23 4.27 -3.05 -10.77
CA ARG A 23 2.83 -3.15 -11.05
C ARG A 23 2.37 -4.59 -11.25
N ARG A 24 3.10 -5.39 -12.04
CA ARG A 24 2.77 -6.82 -12.24
C ARG A 24 2.78 -7.62 -10.95
N VAL A 25 3.64 -7.28 -9.98
CA VAL A 25 3.59 -7.92 -8.66
C VAL A 25 2.30 -7.56 -7.95
N PHE A 26 1.91 -6.29 -7.94
CA PHE A 26 0.64 -5.85 -7.34
C PHE A 26 -0.58 -6.47 -8.03
N ASP A 27 -0.57 -6.64 -9.34
CA ASP A 27 -1.63 -7.32 -10.09
C ASP A 27 -1.82 -8.78 -9.63
N ARG A 28 -0.75 -9.42 -9.11
CA ARG A 28 -0.80 -10.79 -8.60
C ARG A 28 -1.18 -10.90 -7.13
N VAL A 29 -0.67 -9.99 -6.30
CA VAL A 29 -0.86 -10.08 -4.83
C VAL A 29 -1.99 -9.19 -4.32
N GLY A 30 -2.38 -8.20 -5.10
CA GLY A 30 -3.43 -7.23 -4.77
C GLY A 30 -2.98 -6.19 -3.76
N VAL A 31 -2.57 -6.59 -2.58
CA VAL A 31 -2.24 -5.72 -1.45
C VAL A 31 -0.92 -6.15 -0.84
N ILE A 32 -0.09 -5.20 -0.46
CA ILE A 32 1.15 -5.45 0.29
C ILE A 32 1.07 -4.68 1.60
N GLN A 33 1.03 -5.41 2.73
CA GLN A 33 1.01 -4.82 4.06
C GLN A 33 2.30 -4.04 4.33
N ILE A 34 2.17 -2.87 4.95
CA ILE A 34 3.28 -2.07 5.46
C ILE A 34 3.54 -2.52 6.90
N ASP A 35 4.76 -2.94 7.16
CA ASP A 35 5.16 -3.38 8.49
C ASP A 35 6.34 -2.54 9.00
N SER A 36 6.31 -2.23 10.28
CA SER A 36 7.40 -1.49 10.96
C SER A 36 8.65 -2.35 11.17
N VAL A 37 8.51 -3.68 11.12
CA VAL A 37 9.63 -4.61 11.32
C VAL A 37 10.68 -4.42 10.21
N ASN A 38 11.89 -4.12 10.62
CA ASN A 38 13.03 -3.83 9.74
C ASN A 38 14.29 -4.52 10.29
N VAL A 39 14.37 -5.84 10.09
CA VAL A 39 15.55 -6.62 10.53
C VAL A 39 16.65 -6.58 9.46
N VAL A 40 16.34 -6.94 8.22
CA VAL A 40 17.27 -6.91 7.07
C VAL A 40 16.78 -5.88 6.04
N VAL A 41 15.50 -5.94 5.72
CA VAL A 41 14.74 -4.98 4.93
C VAL A 41 13.34 -4.87 5.51
N ARG A 42 12.59 -3.84 5.15
CA ARG A 42 11.18 -3.74 5.51
C ARG A 42 10.40 -4.89 4.87
N SER A 43 9.45 -5.48 5.60
CA SER A 43 8.71 -6.67 5.15
C SER A 43 7.95 -6.45 3.84
N GLN A 44 7.47 -5.23 3.57
CA GLN A 44 6.80 -4.88 2.32
C GLN A 44 7.70 -4.99 1.07
N GLU A 45 9.01 -5.04 1.22
CA GLU A 45 9.95 -5.28 0.12
C GLU A 45 10.04 -6.77 -0.27
N LEU A 46 9.71 -7.68 0.66
CA LEU A 46 9.86 -9.11 0.45
C LEU A 46 8.98 -9.67 -0.69
N PRO A 47 7.71 -9.26 -0.86
CA PRO A 47 6.90 -9.69 -1.99
C PRO A 47 7.50 -9.31 -3.36
N LEU A 48 8.13 -8.13 -3.45
CA LEU A 48 8.84 -7.68 -4.64
C LEU A 48 10.11 -8.50 -4.86
N LEU A 49 10.93 -8.65 -3.82
CA LEU A 49 12.18 -9.42 -3.87
C LEU A 49 11.95 -10.88 -4.28
N ALA A 50 10.92 -11.51 -3.72
CA ALA A 50 10.60 -12.91 -4.00
C ALA A 50 10.28 -13.17 -5.48
N ARG A 51 9.66 -12.22 -6.17
CA ARG A 51 9.22 -12.35 -7.56
C ARG A 51 10.16 -11.73 -8.57
N LEU A 52 10.74 -10.59 -8.23
CA LEU A 52 11.59 -9.83 -9.15
C LEU A 52 13.09 -10.12 -8.95
N GLY A 53 13.49 -10.66 -7.79
CA GLY A 53 14.89 -10.75 -7.41
C GLY A 53 15.43 -9.38 -7.03
N ARG A 54 16.73 -9.15 -7.27
CA ARG A 54 17.38 -7.87 -6.96
C ARG A 54 16.74 -6.74 -7.78
N HIS A 55 16.32 -5.69 -7.11
CA HIS A 55 15.69 -4.52 -7.73
C HIS A 55 16.13 -3.23 -6.99
N PRO A 56 15.95 -2.05 -7.60
CA PRO A 56 16.22 -0.78 -6.92
C PRO A 56 15.39 -0.64 -5.65
N ARG A 57 16.00 -0.28 -4.52
CA ARG A 57 15.27 -0.02 -3.25
C ARG A 57 14.22 1.09 -3.36
N SER A 58 14.40 2.00 -4.33
CA SER A 58 13.41 3.05 -4.62
C SER A 58 12.20 2.55 -5.41
N LEU A 59 12.10 1.26 -5.76
CA LEU A 59 11.02 0.75 -6.60
C LEU A 59 9.65 1.00 -5.98
N LEU A 60 9.46 0.60 -4.72
CA LEU A 60 8.19 0.77 -4.01
C LEU A 60 7.83 2.26 -3.87
N HIS A 61 8.80 3.09 -3.45
CA HIS A 61 8.63 4.53 -3.40
C HIS A 61 8.24 5.12 -4.77
N SER A 62 8.87 4.67 -5.86
CA SER A 62 8.55 5.15 -7.20
C SER A 62 7.15 4.72 -7.69
N LEU A 63 6.62 3.60 -7.19
CA LEU A 63 5.24 3.18 -7.44
C LEU A 63 4.25 4.10 -6.72
N THR A 64 4.52 4.45 -5.47
CA THR A 64 3.69 5.36 -4.68
C THR A 64 3.72 6.78 -5.24
N SER A 65 4.91 7.37 -5.41
CA SER A 65 5.06 8.73 -5.94
C SER A 65 4.59 8.88 -7.39
N GLY A 66 4.61 7.80 -8.13
CA GLY A 66 4.13 7.76 -9.51
C GLY A 66 2.64 7.46 -9.66
N GLY A 67 1.89 7.29 -8.55
CA GLY A 67 0.46 7.06 -8.58
C GLY A 67 0.04 5.66 -9.06
N ASP A 68 0.91 4.66 -8.99
CA ASP A 68 0.54 3.27 -9.30
C ASP A 68 -0.11 2.59 -8.11
N VAL A 69 0.33 2.95 -6.90
CA VAL A 69 -0.23 2.48 -5.63
C VAL A 69 -0.44 3.65 -4.67
N PHE A 70 -1.35 3.49 -3.73
CA PHE A 70 -1.57 4.43 -2.62
C PHE A 70 -1.52 3.67 -1.30
N GLU A 71 -1.28 4.39 -0.22
CA GLU A 71 -1.30 3.83 1.13
C GLU A 71 -2.69 3.97 1.73
N TYR A 72 -3.22 2.89 2.25
CA TYR A 72 -4.51 2.88 2.90
C TYR A 72 -4.61 1.74 3.92
N TRP A 73 -5.53 1.89 4.87
CA TRP A 73 -5.83 0.88 5.86
C TRP A 73 -6.77 -0.18 5.26
N ALA A 74 -6.19 -1.21 4.62
CA ALA A 74 -6.94 -2.33 4.05
C ALA A 74 -7.27 -3.38 5.13
N HIS A 75 -6.40 -4.36 5.35
CA HIS A 75 -6.41 -5.20 6.55
C HIS A 75 -5.65 -4.51 7.69
N GLU A 76 -4.46 -4.04 7.38
CA GLU A 76 -3.59 -3.14 8.15
C GLU A 76 -3.10 -2.05 7.19
N ALA A 77 -2.23 -1.13 7.65
CA ALA A 77 -1.58 -0.17 6.76
C ALA A 77 -0.97 -0.90 5.57
N SER A 78 -1.32 -0.53 4.36
CA SER A 78 -1.02 -1.32 3.16
C SER A 78 -0.79 -0.44 1.95
N HIS A 79 0.08 -0.89 1.05
CA HIS A 79 0.12 -0.39 -0.31
C HIS A 79 -0.94 -1.10 -1.15
N VAL A 80 -1.79 -0.34 -1.80
CA VAL A 80 -2.93 -0.81 -2.59
C VAL A 80 -2.85 -0.22 -4.00
N PRO A 81 -3.06 -1.00 -5.08
CA PRO A 81 -3.13 -0.45 -6.44
C PRO A 81 -4.20 0.63 -6.57
N VAL A 82 -3.88 1.74 -7.23
CA VAL A 82 -4.83 2.84 -7.45
C VAL A 82 -6.08 2.36 -8.20
N SER A 83 -5.95 1.36 -9.07
CA SER A 83 -7.10 0.73 -9.75
C SER A 83 -8.14 0.15 -8.79
N MET A 84 -7.73 -0.20 -7.56
CA MET A 84 -8.61 -0.72 -6.52
C MET A 84 -9.22 0.37 -5.64
N HIS A 85 -8.83 1.65 -5.79
CA HIS A 85 -9.30 2.76 -4.96
C HIS A 85 -10.83 2.80 -4.84
N ARG A 86 -11.55 2.61 -5.96
CA ARG A 86 -13.01 2.59 -5.98
C ARG A 86 -13.65 1.54 -5.06
N LEU A 87 -12.93 0.42 -4.81
CA LEU A 87 -13.42 -0.66 -3.96
C LEU A 87 -13.32 -0.32 -2.47
N PHE A 88 -12.53 0.69 -2.11
CA PHE A 88 -12.36 1.16 -0.74
C PHE A 88 -13.17 2.42 -0.41
N ARG A 89 -13.88 3.01 -1.38
CA ARG A 89 -14.62 4.28 -1.16
C ARG A 89 -15.66 4.15 -0.05
N TRP A 90 -16.40 3.07 0.00
CA TRP A 90 -17.38 2.82 1.06
C TRP A 90 -16.72 2.86 2.45
N ARG A 91 -15.55 2.24 2.57
CA ARG A 91 -14.78 2.21 3.81
C ARG A 91 -14.20 3.59 4.16
N MET A 92 -13.86 4.38 3.16
CA MET A 92 -13.43 5.77 3.35
C MET A 92 -14.58 6.65 3.85
N GLU A 93 -15.79 6.45 3.32
CA GLU A 93 -17.00 7.14 3.79
C GLU A 93 -17.36 6.72 5.23
N ASP A 94 -17.31 5.41 5.53
CA ASP A 94 -17.54 4.91 6.89
C ASP A 94 -16.52 5.51 7.87
N ALA A 95 -15.24 5.51 7.52
CA ALA A 95 -14.18 6.10 8.34
C ALA A 95 -14.40 7.62 8.56
N ARG A 96 -14.86 8.34 7.54
CA ARG A 96 -15.21 9.77 7.62
C ARG A 96 -16.39 10.00 8.57
N ALA A 97 -17.33 9.06 8.64
CA ALA A 97 -18.44 9.07 9.58
C ALA A 97 -18.08 8.53 10.98
N GLY A 98 -16.80 8.19 11.22
CA GLY A 98 -16.34 7.60 12.48
C GLY A 98 -16.71 6.12 12.65
N ILE A 99 -17.23 5.46 11.61
CA ILE A 99 -17.67 4.07 11.63
C ILE A 99 -16.48 3.16 11.33
N GLY A 100 -16.26 2.13 12.15
CA GLY A 100 -15.20 1.13 11.92
C GLY A 100 -13.77 1.65 12.11
N THR A 101 -13.61 2.89 12.58
CA THR A 101 -12.32 3.44 12.98
C THR A 101 -12.00 3.07 14.43
N TRP A 102 -10.72 3.03 14.76
CA TRP A 102 -10.30 2.81 16.15
C TRP A 102 -10.89 3.91 17.03
N GLY A 103 -11.58 3.53 18.10
CA GLY A 103 -12.33 4.48 18.93
C GLY A 103 -11.49 5.65 19.47
N GLY A 104 -10.17 5.45 19.65
CA GLY A 104 -9.24 6.52 20.00
C GLY A 104 -9.04 7.53 18.86
N ILE A 105 -8.97 7.08 17.62
CA ILE A 105 -8.81 7.96 16.43
C ILE A 105 -10.10 8.74 16.19
N ALA A 106 -11.25 8.07 16.23
CA ALA A 106 -12.54 8.74 16.05
C ALA A 106 -12.78 9.82 17.11
N ARG A 107 -12.43 9.54 18.38
CA ARG A 107 -12.51 10.52 19.48
C ARG A 107 -11.54 11.68 19.26
N ALA A 108 -10.27 11.40 18.96
CA ALA A 108 -9.28 12.44 18.72
C ALA A 108 -9.66 13.34 17.52
N ALA A 109 -10.20 12.75 16.45
CA ALA A 109 -10.68 13.52 15.30
C ALA A 109 -11.87 14.43 15.64
N HIS A 110 -12.74 14.00 16.56
CA HIS A 110 -13.86 14.81 17.04
C HIS A 110 -13.40 15.90 18.02
N ASP A 111 -12.55 15.53 18.96
CA ASP A 111 -12.09 16.46 20.03
C ASP A 111 -11.12 17.53 19.47
N GLU A 112 -10.45 17.25 18.34
CA GLU A 112 -9.42 18.09 17.71
C GLU A 112 -9.81 18.49 16.28
N GLU A 113 -11.09 18.75 16.02
CA GLU A 113 -11.62 19.02 14.66
C GLU A 113 -10.91 20.20 13.99
N ASP A 114 -10.66 21.29 14.74
CA ASP A 114 -9.95 22.47 14.22
C ASP A 114 -8.49 22.13 13.83
N TYR A 115 -7.82 21.28 14.62
CA TYR A 115 -6.46 20.83 14.32
C TYR A 115 -6.43 19.92 13.09
N VAL A 116 -7.39 19.03 12.96
CA VAL A 116 -7.53 18.17 11.78
C VAL A 116 -7.76 19.00 10.53
N ALA A 117 -8.65 20.01 10.59
CA ALA A 117 -8.90 20.93 9.49
C ALA A 117 -7.64 21.73 9.12
N TYR A 118 -6.90 22.24 10.12
CA TYR A 118 -5.64 22.95 9.90
C TYR A 118 -4.61 22.05 9.18
N VAL A 119 -4.43 20.80 9.64
CA VAL A 119 -3.47 19.86 9.01
C VAL A 119 -3.87 19.52 7.59
N LEU A 120 -5.16 19.32 7.31
CA LEU A 120 -5.65 19.06 5.95
C LEU A 120 -5.34 20.23 5.01
N ASP A 121 -5.49 21.47 5.47
CA ASP A 121 -5.17 22.68 4.69
C ASP A 121 -3.67 22.78 4.34
N GLN A 122 -2.78 22.16 5.15
CA GLN A 122 -1.34 22.16 4.90
C GLN A 122 -0.88 21.12 3.87
N VAL A 123 -1.71 20.12 3.54
CA VAL A 123 -1.33 18.98 2.67
C VAL A 123 -2.08 18.96 1.35
N VAL A 124 -3.00 19.86 1.13
CA VAL A 124 -3.71 20.12 -0.13
C VAL A 124 -3.03 21.26 -0.87
#